data_9ea6d92e84d6bf726ace337c8916c246
#
_entry.id   9ea6d92e84d6bf726ace337c8916c246
#
_cell.length_a   1.000
_cell.length_b   1.000
_cell.length_c   1.000
_cell.angle_alpha   90.00
_cell.angle_beta   90.00
_cell.angle_gamma   90.00
#
_symmetry.space_group_name_H-M   'P 1'
#
loop_
_entity.id
_entity.type
_entity.pdbx_description
1 polymer ?
#
loop_
_entity_poly.entity_id
_entity_poly.type
_entity_poly.pdbx_seq_one_letter_code
_entity_poly.pdbx_strand_id
1 'polypeptide(L)'
;MSISLNNLDESNATAVSAFDVASAVKAAREGVGYSVDDLAVTCGLVAGEIEDIESGEDADPAKLKRIAAALQVPVSSFVTM
;
A
#
# COMPACT_ATOMS: atom_id res chain seq x y z
N MET A 1 -27.19 15.27 0.75
CA MET A 1 -26.97 15.11 0.78
C MET A 1 -26.55 14.81 0.87
N SER A 2 -26.53 14.77 0.90
CA SER A 2 -26.05 14.43 0.99
C SER A 2 -25.46 14.08 1.11
N ILE A 3 -25.51 14.07 1.17
CA ILE A 3 -24.90 13.72 1.30
C ILE A 3 -24.34 13.34 1.44
N SER A 4 -24.48 13.33 1.49
CA SER A 4 -23.96 12.91 1.60
C SER A 4 -23.28 12.64 1.63
N LEU A 5 -23.33 12.82 1.59
CA LEU A 5 -22.64 12.55 1.55
C LEU A 5 -21.93 12.46 1.88
N ASN A 6 -21.99 12.66 2.07
CA ASN A 6 -21.23 12.52 2.35
C ASN A 6 -20.72 12.24 2.80
N ASN A 7 -20.79 12.36 2.98
CA ASN A 7 -20.22 11.94 3.42
C ASN A 7 -19.76 11.40 3.46
N LEU A 8 -19.95 11.41 3.18
CA LEU A 8 -19.31 10.76 3.14
C LEU A 8 -18.45 10.68 2.87
N ASP A 9 -18.34 10.86 2.63
CA ASP A 9 -17.45 10.85 2.26
C ASP A 9 -16.56 11.38 2.59
N GLU A 10 -16.55 11.84 2.94
CA GLU A 10 -15.77 12.44 3.38
C GLU A 10 -15.13 12.14 4.54
N SER A 11 -15.51 11.75 5.28
CA SER A 11 -14.90 11.20 6.40
C SER A 11 -13.84 10.26 6.05
N ASN A 12 -14.02 9.66 5.08
CA ASN A 12 -13.05 8.79 4.67
C ASN A 12 -11.91 9.43 4.06
N ALA A 13 -11.96 10.66 3.88
CA ALA A 13 -10.86 11.36 3.31
C ALA A 13 -9.64 11.37 4.21
N THR A 14 -9.82 11.22 5.50
CA THR A 14 -8.69 11.22 6.41
C THR A 14 -8.25 9.83 6.79
N ALA A 15 -8.99 8.82 6.40
CA ALA A 15 -8.66 7.46 6.76
C ALA A 15 -8.14 6.73 5.53
N VAL A 16 -6.94 6.17 5.66
CA VAL A 16 -6.37 5.37 4.58
C VAL A 16 -6.66 3.92 4.93
N SER A 17 -7.45 3.26 4.10
CA SER A 17 -7.79 1.87 4.35
C SER A 17 -6.66 0.96 3.90
N ALA A 18 -6.64 -0.25 4.44
CA ALA A 18 -5.66 -1.23 4.02
C ALA A 18 -5.82 -1.55 2.54
N PHE A 19 -7.04 -1.44 2.02
CA PHE A 19 -7.29 -1.68 0.61
C PHE A 19 -6.61 -0.63 -0.27
N ASP A 20 -6.65 0.64 0.16
CA ASP A 20 -5.99 1.71 -0.58
C ASP A 20 -4.47 1.53 -0.57
N VAL A 21 -3.93 1.13 0.57
CA VAL A 21 -2.50 0.83 0.68
C VAL A 21 -2.15 -0.34 -0.23
N ALA A 22 -2.97 -1.39 -0.22
CA ALA A 22 -2.75 -2.57 -1.04
C ALA A 22 -2.66 -2.21 -2.52
N SER A 23 -3.61 -1.42 -2.99
CA SER A 23 -3.62 -1.00 -4.39
C SER A 23 -2.40 -0.17 -4.75
N ALA A 24 -2.00 0.73 -3.86
CA ALA A 24 -0.86 1.60 -4.11
C ALA A 24 0.45 0.79 -4.18
N VAL A 25 0.61 -0.17 -3.27
CA VAL A 25 1.80 -1.01 -3.27
C VAL A 25 1.88 -1.85 -4.53
N LYS A 26 0.76 -2.46 -4.91
CA LYS A 26 0.73 -3.28 -6.10
C LYS A 26 1.04 -2.46 -7.35
N ALA A 27 0.43 -1.29 -7.48
CA ALA A 27 0.67 -0.43 -8.62
C ALA A 27 2.13 0.01 -8.70
N ALA A 28 2.73 0.35 -7.56
CA ALA A 28 4.13 0.76 -7.55
C ALA A 28 5.05 -0.40 -7.93
N ARG A 29 4.76 -1.60 -7.42
CA ARG A 29 5.54 -2.79 -7.75
C ARG A 29 5.49 -3.07 -9.25
N GLU A 30 4.29 -3.05 -9.81
CA GLU A 30 4.11 -3.32 -11.23
C GLU A 30 4.73 -2.24 -12.10
N GLY A 31 4.70 -1.00 -11.62
CA GLY A 31 5.31 0.11 -12.35
C GLY A 31 6.81 -0.03 -12.47
N VAL A 32 7.46 -0.66 -11.49
CA VAL A 32 8.89 -0.92 -11.54
C VAL A 32 9.19 -2.18 -12.34
N GLY A 33 8.20 -3.05 -12.50
CA GLY A 33 8.38 -4.30 -13.23
C GLY A 33 8.78 -5.46 -12.36
N TYR A 34 8.56 -5.37 -11.04
CA TYR A 34 8.91 -6.45 -10.12
C TYR A 34 7.78 -7.44 -9.98
N SER A 35 8.13 -8.72 -9.90
CA SER A 35 7.18 -9.72 -9.42
C SER A 35 7.08 -9.61 -7.90
N VAL A 36 6.13 -10.34 -7.31
CA VAL A 36 6.02 -10.41 -5.85
C VAL A 36 7.32 -10.95 -5.26
N ASP A 37 7.88 -11.99 -5.88
CA ASP A 37 9.12 -12.58 -5.40
C ASP A 37 10.28 -11.61 -5.51
N ASP A 38 10.36 -10.87 -6.62
CA ASP A 38 11.41 -9.87 -6.80
C ASP A 38 11.36 -8.81 -5.70
N LEU A 39 10.16 -8.33 -5.40
CA LEU A 39 10.02 -7.33 -4.36
C LEU A 39 10.37 -7.90 -2.99
N ALA A 40 9.92 -9.10 -2.71
CA ALA A 40 10.20 -9.74 -1.41
C ALA A 40 11.71 -9.83 -1.17
N VAL A 41 12.44 -10.30 -2.16
CA VAL A 41 13.90 -10.41 -2.04
C VAL A 41 14.52 -9.03 -1.84
N THR A 42 14.08 -8.07 -2.59
CA THR A 42 14.69 -6.73 -2.57
C THR A 42 14.45 -6.03 -1.23
N CYS A 43 13.28 -6.22 -0.62
CA CYS A 43 12.96 -5.51 0.62
C CYS A 43 13.19 -6.36 1.88
N GLY A 44 13.62 -7.61 1.71
CA GLY A 44 13.94 -8.45 2.87
C GLY A 44 12.71 -9.04 3.54
N LEU A 45 11.62 -9.19 2.81
CA LEU A 45 10.41 -9.84 3.31
C LEU A 45 10.21 -11.15 2.56
N VAL A 46 9.23 -11.94 2.99
CA VAL A 46 8.88 -13.14 2.24
C VAL A 46 7.69 -12.82 1.35
N ALA A 47 7.52 -13.61 0.29
CA ALA A 47 6.47 -13.38 -0.70
C ALA A 47 5.09 -13.33 -0.05
N GLY A 48 4.83 -14.18 0.95
CA GLY A 48 3.55 -14.18 1.64
C GLY A 48 3.24 -12.86 2.32
N GLU A 49 4.28 -12.18 2.84
CA GLU A 49 4.08 -10.87 3.46
C GLU A 49 3.69 -9.82 2.43
N ILE A 50 4.30 -9.89 1.25
CA ILE A 50 3.93 -8.97 0.16
C ILE A 50 2.49 -9.25 -0.26
N GLU A 51 2.12 -10.50 -0.39
CA GLU A 51 0.75 -10.86 -0.78
C GLU A 51 -0.27 -10.39 0.23
N ASP A 52 0.03 -10.49 1.52
CA ASP A 52 -0.87 -10.03 2.56
C ASP A 52 -1.08 -8.52 2.45
N ILE A 53 -0.03 -7.77 2.18
CA ILE A 53 -0.14 -6.32 2.03
C ILE A 53 -0.95 -5.98 0.78
N GLU A 54 -0.70 -6.67 -0.31
CA GLU A 54 -1.39 -6.37 -1.57
C GLU A 54 -2.84 -6.87 -1.59
N SER A 55 -3.20 -7.74 -0.65
CA SER A 55 -4.59 -8.18 -0.52
C SER A 55 -5.36 -7.33 0.48
N GLY A 56 -4.68 -6.47 1.20
CA GLY A 56 -5.32 -5.61 2.20
C GLY A 56 -5.39 -6.25 3.58
N GLU A 57 -4.77 -7.41 3.77
CA GLU A 57 -4.82 -8.09 5.06
C GLU A 57 -3.78 -7.58 6.03
N ASP A 58 -2.78 -6.87 5.54
CA ASP A 58 -1.72 -6.33 6.39
C ASP A 58 -1.35 -4.94 5.87
N ALA A 59 -1.04 -4.05 6.78
CA ALA A 59 -0.60 -2.71 6.43
C ALA A 59 0.42 -2.21 7.46
N ASP A 60 1.29 -3.11 7.92
CA ASP A 60 2.29 -2.80 8.93
C ASP A 60 3.21 -1.71 8.42
N PRO A 61 3.30 -0.56 9.12
CA PRO A 61 4.15 0.56 8.68
C PRO A 61 5.62 0.17 8.49
N ALA A 62 6.15 -0.73 9.31
CA ALA A 62 7.54 -1.14 9.17
C ALA A 62 7.76 -1.87 7.85
N LYS A 63 6.80 -2.69 7.45
CA LYS A 63 6.89 -3.39 6.17
C LYS A 63 6.73 -2.42 5.01
N LEU A 64 5.82 -1.46 5.15
CA LEU A 64 5.60 -0.47 4.10
C LEU A 64 6.83 0.38 3.87
N LYS A 65 7.56 0.71 4.93
CA LYS A 65 8.81 1.47 4.77
C LYS A 65 9.84 0.68 3.99
N ARG A 66 9.96 -0.61 4.26
CA ARG A 66 10.89 -1.46 3.52
C ARG A 66 10.52 -1.56 2.06
N ILE A 67 9.23 -1.72 1.79
CA ILE A 67 8.74 -1.82 0.42
C ILE A 67 9.00 -0.51 -0.32
N ALA A 68 8.70 0.62 0.32
CA ALA A 68 8.93 1.93 -0.30
C ALA A 68 10.39 2.12 -0.65
N ALA A 69 11.30 1.74 0.26
CA ALA A 69 12.73 1.87 0.00
C ALA A 69 13.15 0.98 -1.17
N ALA A 70 12.63 -0.24 -1.24
CA ALA A 70 12.95 -1.16 -2.32
C ALA A 70 12.47 -0.64 -3.66
N LEU A 71 11.33 0.02 -3.69
CA LEU A 71 10.75 0.57 -4.92
C LEU A 71 11.24 1.99 -5.19
N GLN A 72 12.02 2.55 -4.28
CA GLN A 72 12.62 3.89 -4.40
C GLN A 72 11.54 4.96 -4.51
N VAL A 73 10.51 4.82 -3.69
CA VAL A 73 9.45 5.83 -3.58
C VAL A 73 9.29 6.19 -2.12
N PRO A 74 8.77 7.38 -1.81
CA PRO A 74 8.51 7.72 -0.40
C PRO A 74 7.33 6.89 0.11
N VAL A 75 7.35 6.57 1.40
CA VAL A 75 6.27 5.77 1.98
C VAL A 75 4.93 6.50 1.86
N SER A 76 4.95 7.82 1.75
CA SER A 76 3.74 8.60 1.55
C SER A 76 3.04 8.30 0.23
N SER A 77 3.73 7.60 -0.69
CA SER A 77 3.08 7.14 -1.91
C SER A 77 2.04 6.07 -1.61
N PHE A 78 2.16 5.37 -0.49
CA PHE A 78 1.23 4.30 -0.12
C PHE A 78 0.18 4.77 0.87
N VAL A 79 0.49 5.77 1.67
CA VAL A 79 -0.44 6.27 2.67
C VAL A 79 -0.57 7.77 2.48
N THR A 80 -1.81 8.24 2.50
CA THR A 80 -2.08 9.66 2.36
C THR A 80 -2.33 10.22 3.74
N MET A 81 -1.60 11.24 4.09
CA MET A 81 -1.71 11.84 5.42
C MET A 81 -2.55 13.08 5.38
#